data_2bcdb0bc0a0805ffa4deccb033da4ddb
#
_entry.id   2bcdb0bc0a0805ffa4deccb033da4ddb
#
_cell.length_a   1.000
_cell.length_b   1.000
_cell.length_c   1.000
_cell.angle_alpha   90.00
_cell.angle_beta   90.00
_cell.angle_gamma   90.00
#
_symmetry.space_group_name_H-M   'P 1'
#
loop_
_entity.id
_entity.type
_entity.pdbx_description
1 polymer ?
#
loop_
_entity_poly.entity_id
_entity_poly.type
_entity_poly.pdbx_seq_one_letter_code
_entity_poly.pdbx_strand_id
1 'polypeptide(L)'
;PVPVGEGSFSRVYRVTDGSGGFRACRVSDVTEQWQRECENWQEIRHPLFPGYVEHWVEGGKGYLIMEFWDGMDLREMLERRGRLTPGHAAWIADQIAEGIQYLHERQHPFLYRDLKPENIRIRVNGRVGILDLGCLWNREEKWSGAGNYSYSAPEQFRQGEIPGEESDVYAMGKLLEVMLGEKNGKRNRQEKWLRRISWMATHTERQRRIPDMKTFRRLLSVMNASGRVRRQVLRESDFYYILKLYCP
;
A
#
# COMPACT_ATOMS: atom_id res chain seq x y z
N PRO A 1 2.11 19.14 18.26
CA PRO A 1 2.04 17.85 17.53
C PRO A 1 0.91 16.97 18.05
N VAL A 2 0.09 16.41 17.15
CA VAL A 2 -1.01 15.50 17.49
C VAL A 2 -0.61 14.09 17.03
N PRO A 3 -0.60 13.05 17.90
CA PRO A 3 -0.27 11.70 17.48
C PRO A 3 -1.35 11.19 16.51
N VAL A 4 -0.92 10.58 15.40
CA VAL A 4 -1.81 10.06 14.34
C VAL A 4 -1.48 8.62 13.95
N GLY A 5 -0.41 8.07 14.48
CA GLY A 5 -0.02 6.67 14.25
C GLY A 5 1.09 6.24 15.20
N GLU A 6 1.07 4.97 15.58
CA GLU A 6 2.11 4.33 16.38
C GLU A 6 2.45 2.98 15.74
N GLY A 7 3.72 2.80 15.39
CA GLY A 7 4.28 1.54 14.91
C GLY A 7 5.24 0.94 15.94
N SER A 8 5.71 -0.28 15.69
CA SER A 8 6.60 -1.00 16.61
C SER A 8 7.90 -0.24 16.94
N PHE A 9 8.38 0.62 16.05
CA PHE A 9 9.67 1.31 16.15
C PHE A 9 9.59 2.82 15.89
N SER A 10 8.40 3.36 15.65
CA SER A 10 8.23 4.78 15.32
C SER A 10 6.86 5.31 15.73
N ARG A 11 6.79 6.62 15.95
CA ARG A 11 5.55 7.36 16.15
C ARG A 11 5.38 8.41 15.08
N VAL A 12 4.16 8.58 14.59
CA VAL A 12 3.83 9.58 13.59
C VAL A 12 2.93 10.64 14.21
N TYR A 13 3.31 11.89 14.03
CA TYR A 13 2.58 13.05 14.52
C TYR A 13 2.12 13.93 13.35
N ARG A 14 0.92 14.46 13.45
CA ARG A 14 0.52 15.60 12.63
C ARG A 14 1.10 16.87 13.27
N VAL A 15 1.87 17.61 12.49
CA VAL A 15 2.49 18.88 12.87
C VAL A 15 2.04 19.97 11.91
N THR A 16 2.12 21.22 12.35
CA THR A 16 1.89 22.39 11.48
C THR A 16 3.22 22.94 10.99
N ASP A 17 3.30 23.28 9.72
CA ASP A 17 4.40 24.10 9.21
C ASP A 17 4.14 25.59 9.53
N GLY A 18 5.15 26.44 9.32
CA GLY A 18 5.06 27.88 9.60
C GLY A 18 3.99 28.64 8.76
N SER A 19 3.43 28.03 7.72
CA SER A 19 2.39 28.58 6.86
C SER A 19 0.97 28.14 7.26
N GLY A 20 0.84 27.31 8.32
CA GLY A 20 -0.43 26.74 8.75
C GLY A 20 -0.84 25.46 8.01
N GLY A 21 0.01 24.95 7.12
CA GLY A 21 -0.18 23.65 6.48
C GLY A 21 0.13 22.48 7.45
N PHE A 22 -0.46 21.31 7.18
CA PHE A 22 -0.16 20.10 7.95
C PHE A 22 0.94 19.27 7.30
N ARG A 23 1.82 18.68 8.16
CA ARG A 23 2.85 17.71 7.78
C ARG A 23 2.73 16.48 8.67
N ALA A 24 3.23 15.36 8.17
CA ALA A 24 3.48 14.17 8.98
C ALA A 24 4.92 14.19 9.45
N CYS A 25 5.13 14.08 10.77
CA CYS A 25 6.44 13.95 11.39
C CYS A 25 6.56 12.53 11.97
N ARG A 26 7.41 11.70 11.36
CA ARG A 26 7.77 10.38 11.89
C ARG A 26 9.00 10.51 12.78
N VAL A 27 8.89 10.00 14.01
CA VAL A 27 9.97 10.00 15.00
C VAL A 27 10.34 8.57 15.33
N SER A 28 11.61 8.24 15.23
CA SER A 28 12.15 6.90 15.53
C SER A 28 13.58 6.95 16.06
N ASP A 29 14.12 5.80 16.43
CA ASP A 29 15.55 5.69 16.72
C ASP A 29 16.38 5.82 15.44
N VAL A 30 17.57 6.41 15.58
CA VAL A 30 18.53 6.55 14.47
C VAL A 30 19.24 5.22 14.27
N THR A 31 18.87 4.53 13.20
CA THR A 31 19.44 3.24 12.79
C THR A 31 19.86 3.33 11.32
N GLU A 32 20.64 2.37 10.84
CA GLU A 32 20.91 2.23 9.40
C GLU A 32 19.63 2.10 8.57
N GLN A 33 18.61 1.42 9.11
CA GLN A 33 17.32 1.31 8.47
C GLN A 33 16.61 2.67 8.35
N TRP A 34 16.67 3.50 9.40
CA TRP A 34 16.11 4.85 9.35
C TRP A 34 16.82 5.74 8.32
N GLN A 35 18.16 5.64 8.23
CA GLN A 35 18.93 6.39 7.23
C GLN A 35 18.50 6.00 5.81
N ARG A 36 18.46 4.69 5.52
CA ARG A 36 17.98 4.17 4.22
C ARG A 36 16.54 4.60 3.91
N GLU A 37 15.68 4.58 4.91
CA GLU A 37 14.30 5.06 4.72
C GLU A 37 14.26 6.54 4.31
N CYS A 38 15.06 7.41 4.95
CA CYS A 38 15.17 8.81 4.56
C CYS A 38 15.68 9.00 3.12
N GLU A 39 16.69 8.22 2.71
CA GLU A 39 17.20 8.19 1.34
C GLU A 39 16.11 7.76 0.35
N ASN A 40 15.40 6.68 0.64
CA ASN A 40 14.28 6.20 -0.16
C ASN A 40 13.20 7.29 -0.33
N TRP A 41 12.82 7.97 0.75
CA TRP A 41 11.85 9.07 0.69
C TRP A 41 12.33 10.25 -0.15
N GLN A 42 13.62 10.54 -0.18
CA GLN A 42 14.19 11.58 -1.04
C GLN A 42 14.11 11.23 -2.53
N GLU A 43 14.23 9.95 -2.88
CA GLU A 43 14.25 9.49 -4.26
C GLU A 43 12.85 9.25 -4.84
N ILE A 44 11.90 8.81 -4.01
CA ILE A 44 10.57 8.43 -4.48
C ILE A 44 9.73 9.69 -4.78
N ARG A 45 9.32 9.83 -6.04
CA ARG A 45 8.48 10.92 -6.52
C ARG A 45 7.32 10.36 -7.34
N HIS A 46 6.20 10.10 -6.67
CA HIS A 46 5.00 9.57 -7.32
C HIS A 46 3.75 9.99 -6.52
N PRO A 47 2.61 10.32 -7.14
CA PRO A 47 1.39 10.81 -6.45
C PRO A 47 0.78 9.85 -5.44
N LEU A 48 1.16 8.59 -5.44
CA LEU A 48 0.69 7.55 -4.50
C LEU A 48 1.58 7.44 -3.26
N PHE A 49 2.67 8.20 -3.16
CA PHE A 49 3.52 8.30 -1.97
C PHE A 49 3.54 9.74 -1.47
N PRO A 50 3.49 9.98 -0.13
CA PRO A 50 3.65 11.32 0.42
C PRO A 50 4.96 11.98 -0.04
N GLY A 51 4.90 13.26 -0.39
CA GLY A 51 6.11 14.00 -0.75
C GLY A 51 7.05 14.13 0.46
N TYR A 52 8.33 13.82 0.25
CA TYR A 52 9.39 14.11 1.22
C TYR A 52 9.56 15.63 1.39
N VAL A 53 9.78 16.08 2.63
CA VAL A 53 10.07 17.49 2.95
C VAL A 53 11.50 17.62 3.45
N GLU A 54 11.83 17.05 4.60
CA GLU A 54 13.14 17.11 5.25
C GLU A 54 13.31 16.01 6.29
N HIS A 55 14.51 15.80 6.76
CA HIS A 55 14.80 14.98 7.93
C HIS A 55 16.01 15.52 8.69
N TRP A 56 16.09 15.22 9.99
CA TRP A 56 17.23 15.55 10.86
C TRP A 56 17.33 14.61 12.05
N VAL A 57 18.43 14.74 12.79
CA VAL A 57 18.66 14.01 14.03
C VAL A 57 18.77 15.02 15.17
N GLU A 58 18.04 14.80 16.25
CA GLU A 58 18.09 15.62 17.45
C GLU A 58 17.81 14.77 18.69
N GLY A 59 18.60 14.96 19.76
CA GLY A 59 18.43 14.22 21.01
C GLY A 59 18.49 12.68 20.86
N GLY A 60 19.26 12.17 19.90
CA GLY A 60 19.37 10.73 19.61
C GLY A 60 18.17 10.14 18.88
N LYS A 61 17.21 10.95 18.46
CA LYS A 61 16.06 10.56 17.64
C LYS A 61 16.17 11.11 16.22
N GLY A 62 15.69 10.32 15.27
CA GLY A 62 15.53 10.70 13.87
C GLY A 62 14.12 11.24 13.62
N TYR A 63 14.04 12.35 12.93
CA TYR A 63 12.81 13.03 12.52
C TYR A 63 12.73 13.02 10.99
N LEU A 64 11.64 12.52 10.45
CA LEU A 64 11.35 12.53 9.03
C LEU A 64 10.03 13.27 8.77
N ILE A 65 10.09 14.36 8.01
CA ILE A 65 8.93 15.17 7.64
C ILE A 65 8.51 14.86 6.23
N MET A 66 7.23 14.61 6.06
CA MET A 66 6.59 14.34 4.77
C MET A 66 5.23 15.02 4.67
N GLU A 67 4.65 14.99 3.47
CA GLU A 67 3.28 15.42 3.26
C GLU A 67 2.31 14.72 4.21
N PHE A 68 1.40 15.48 4.81
CA PHE A 68 0.31 14.89 5.59
C PHE A 68 -0.91 14.66 4.69
N TRP A 69 -1.42 13.45 4.70
CA TRP A 69 -2.63 13.11 3.97
C TRP A 69 -3.78 12.78 4.91
N ASP A 70 -4.80 13.62 4.86
CA ASP A 70 -6.05 13.39 5.58
C ASP A 70 -6.81 12.18 5.00
N GLY A 71 -7.48 11.42 5.85
CA GLY A 71 -8.21 10.22 5.48
C GLY A 71 -8.12 9.15 6.57
N MET A 72 -8.46 7.92 6.22
CA MET A 72 -8.32 6.74 7.10
C MET A 72 -7.47 5.67 6.43
N ASP A 73 -6.83 4.82 7.20
CA ASP A 73 -6.15 3.67 6.63
C ASP A 73 -7.15 2.56 6.22
N LEU A 74 -6.68 1.67 5.36
CA LEU A 74 -7.53 0.61 4.84
C LEU A 74 -7.93 -0.41 5.92
N ARG A 75 -7.10 -0.59 6.96
CA ARG A 75 -7.43 -1.43 8.12
C ARG A 75 -8.65 -0.90 8.84
N GLU A 76 -8.62 0.37 9.23
CA GLU A 76 -9.73 1.05 9.88
C GLU A 76 -11.01 1.01 9.02
N MET A 77 -10.86 1.23 7.69
CA MET A 77 -11.99 1.12 6.76
C MET A 77 -12.61 -0.28 6.75
N LEU A 78 -11.80 -1.32 6.77
CA LEU A 78 -12.27 -2.70 6.76
C LEU A 78 -12.91 -3.10 8.10
N GLU A 79 -12.36 -2.65 9.22
CA GLU A 79 -12.92 -2.88 10.55
C GLU A 79 -14.31 -2.26 10.69
N ARG A 80 -14.50 -1.05 10.17
CA ARG A 80 -15.80 -0.36 10.19
C ARG A 80 -16.83 -0.96 9.24
N ARG A 81 -16.40 -1.55 8.11
CA ARG A 81 -17.29 -2.02 7.03
C ARG A 81 -17.40 -3.52 6.89
N GLY A 82 -16.44 -4.27 7.42
CA GLY A 82 -16.30 -5.71 7.27
C GLY A 82 -15.75 -6.13 5.90
N ARG A 83 -16.20 -5.53 4.81
CA ARG A 83 -15.73 -5.85 3.44
C ARG A 83 -16.04 -4.71 2.47
N LEU A 84 -15.31 -4.68 1.37
CA LEU A 84 -15.56 -3.75 0.27
C LEU A 84 -16.44 -4.39 -0.82
N THR A 85 -17.11 -3.55 -1.60
CA THR A 85 -17.73 -4.02 -2.83
C THR A 85 -16.64 -4.44 -3.83
N PRO A 86 -16.91 -5.38 -4.75
CA PRO A 86 -15.92 -5.79 -5.74
C PRO A 86 -15.38 -4.62 -6.58
N GLY A 87 -16.21 -3.62 -6.88
CA GLY A 87 -15.79 -2.42 -7.61
C GLY A 87 -14.80 -1.56 -6.81
N HIS A 88 -15.06 -1.34 -5.53
CA HIS A 88 -14.15 -0.58 -4.65
C HIS A 88 -12.82 -1.34 -4.43
N ALA A 89 -12.89 -2.65 -4.19
CA ALA A 89 -11.71 -3.48 -4.02
C ALA A 89 -10.83 -3.45 -5.28
N ALA A 90 -11.41 -3.58 -6.47
CA ALA A 90 -10.68 -3.52 -7.73
C ALA A 90 -10.05 -2.14 -7.97
N TRP A 91 -10.76 -1.07 -7.66
CA TRP A 91 -10.28 0.30 -7.84
C TRP A 91 -9.12 0.65 -6.88
N ILE A 92 -9.21 0.26 -5.60
CA ILE A 92 -8.13 0.42 -4.63
C ILE A 92 -6.93 -0.42 -5.05
N ALA A 93 -7.16 -1.69 -5.43
CA ALA A 93 -6.12 -2.61 -5.88
C ALA A 93 -5.35 -2.09 -7.10
N ASP A 94 -6.04 -1.49 -8.08
CA ASP A 94 -5.37 -0.94 -9.28
C ASP A 94 -4.45 0.23 -8.93
N GLN A 95 -4.87 1.16 -8.06
CA GLN A 95 -4.03 2.27 -7.63
C GLN A 95 -2.81 1.81 -6.82
N ILE A 96 -3.00 0.88 -5.87
CA ILE A 96 -1.87 0.31 -5.12
C ILE A 96 -0.88 -0.35 -6.09
N ALA A 97 -1.39 -1.19 -7.00
CA ALA A 97 -0.57 -1.87 -7.98
C ALA A 97 0.17 -0.90 -8.92
N GLU A 98 -0.40 0.27 -9.22
CA GLU A 98 0.27 1.35 -9.95
C GLU A 98 1.49 1.89 -9.18
N GLY A 99 1.33 2.16 -7.89
CA GLY A 99 2.44 2.64 -7.05
C GLY A 99 3.55 1.60 -6.89
N ILE A 100 3.20 0.31 -6.72
CA ILE A 100 4.19 -0.76 -6.63
C ILE A 100 4.87 -1.01 -7.99
N GLN A 101 4.12 -0.97 -9.10
CA GLN A 101 4.69 -1.04 -10.44
C GLN A 101 5.72 0.08 -10.67
N TYR A 102 5.44 1.30 -10.25
CA TYR A 102 6.39 2.40 -10.32
C TYR A 102 7.70 2.09 -9.58
N LEU A 103 7.64 1.47 -8.39
CA LEU A 103 8.85 1.05 -7.66
C LEU A 103 9.64 -0.02 -8.42
N HIS A 104 8.97 -0.99 -9.03
CA HIS A 104 9.59 -2.08 -9.80
C HIS A 104 10.23 -1.62 -11.11
N GLU A 105 9.66 -0.62 -11.78
CA GLU A 105 10.11 -0.13 -13.10
C GLU A 105 11.16 0.99 -13.00
N ARG A 106 11.68 1.33 -11.82
CA ARG A 106 12.74 2.32 -11.65
C ARG A 106 14.08 1.81 -12.22
N GLN A 107 14.99 2.73 -12.50
CA GLN A 107 16.37 2.39 -12.90
C GLN A 107 17.05 1.50 -11.85
N HIS A 108 16.85 1.80 -10.56
CA HIS A 108 17.20 0.93 -9.43
C HIS A 108 15.89 0.41 -8.82
N PRO A 109 15.44 -0.80 -9.21
CA PRO A 109 14.15 -1.34 -8.79
C PRO A 109 14.11 -1.65 -7.30
N PHE A 110 12.99 -1.29 -6.65
CA PHE A 110 12.72 -1.64 -5.27
C PHE A 110 11.60 -2.66 -5.17
N LEU A 111 11.73 -3.61 -4.26
CA LEU A 111 10.61 -4.38 -3.74
C LEU A 111 10.04 -3.68 -2.51
N TYR A 112 8.71 -3.63 -2.42
CA TYR A 112 8.01 -2.94 -1.33
C TYR A 112 7.99 -3.74 -0.02
N ARG A 113 7.73 -5.04 -0.08
CA ARG A 113 7.83 -6.08 0.96
C ARG A 113 6.85 -6.01 2.14
N ASP A 114 6.28 -4.86 2.47
CA ASP A 114 5.38 -4.69 3.63
C ASP A 114 4.00 -4.15 3.22
N LEU A 115 3.43 -4.73 2.16
CA LEU A 115 2.09 -4.36 1.70
C LEU A 115 1.04 -4.96 2.64
N LYS A 116 0.36 -4.08 3.39
CA LYS A 116 -0.69 -4.42 4.35
C LYS A 116 -1.70 -3.27 4.48
N PRO A 117 -2.92 -3.52 5.00
CA PRO A 117 -3.97 -2.49 5.07
C PRO A 117 -3.55 -1.24 5.85
N GLU A 118 -2.72 -1.36 6.89
CA GLU A 118 -2.25 -0.26 7.72
C GLU A 118 -1.37 0.74 6.96
N ASN A 119 -0.68 0.26 5.92
CA ASN A 119 0.20 1.08 5.08
C ASN A 119 -0.53 1.74 3.90
N ILE A 120 -1.84 1.51 3.77
CA ILE A 120 -2.67 2.05 2.69
C ILE A 120 -3.61 3.10 3.24
N ARG A 121 -3.48 4.33 2.75
CA ARG A 121 -4.31 5.48 3.14
C ARG A 121 -5.39 5.74 2.09
N ILE A 122 -6.64 5.77 2.50
CA ILE A 122 -7.75 6.25 1.68
C ILE A 122 -7.96 7.72 2.05
N ARG A 123 -7.55 8.60 1.13
CA ARG A 123 -7.57 10.06 1.35
C ARG A 123 -8.99 10.60 1.26
N VAL A 124 -9.23 11.76 1.86
CA VAL A 124 -10.54 12.44 1.81
C VAL A 124 -11.03 12.78 0.40
N ASN A 125 -10.12 12.91 -0.57
CA ASN A 125 -10.43 13.09 -1.99
C ASN A 125 -10.65 11.76 -2.75
N GLY A 126 -10.70 10.64 -2.03
CA GLY A 126 -10.87 9.31 -2.58
C GLY A 126 -9.61 8.65 -3.17
N ARG A 127 -8.49 9.36 -3.30
CA ARG A 127 -7.25 8.77 -3.81
C ARG A 127 -6.62 7.83 -2.78
N VAL A 128 -5.94 6.81 -3.26
CA VAL A 128 -5.13 5.91 -2.44
C VAL A 128 -3.74 6.51 -2.21
N GLY A 129 -3.16 6.23 -1.05
CA GLY A 129 -1.77 6.53 -0.72
C GLY A 129 -1.08 5.33 -0.09
N ILE A 130 0.22 5.21 -0.29
CA ILE A 130 1.09 4.20 0.31
C ILE A 130 2.03 4.94 1.26
N LEU A 131 1.98 4.62 2.56
CA LEU A 131 2.51 5.48 3.62
C LEU A 131 3.90 5.12 4.13
N ASP A 132 4.37 3.90 3.96
CA ASP A 132 5.60 3.42 4.59
C ASP A 132 6.60 2.91 3.55
N LEU A 133 7.82 3.45 3.56
CA LEU A 133 8.93 3.04 2.71
C LEU A 133 10.08 2.39 3.52
N GLY A 134 9.86 2.13 4.80
CA GLY A 134 10.89 1.59 5.70
C GLY A 134 11.33 0.16 5.38
N CYS A 135 10.52 -0.56 4.60
CA CYS A 135 10.83 -1.93 4.17
C CYS A 135 11.26 -2.03 2.70
N LEU A 136 11.44 -0.92 1.98
CA LEU A 136 11.96 -0.99 0.62
C LEU A 136 13.30 -1.73 0.58
N TRP A 137 13.47 -2.55 -0.43
CA TRP A 137 14.70 -3.28 -0.65
C TRP A 137 15.12 -3.24 -2.12
N ASN A 138 16.37 -2.89 -2.35
CA ASN A 138 17.02 -2.95 -3.65
C ASN A 138 17.84 -4.25 -3.75
N ARG A 139 17.85 -4.90 -4.91
CA ARG A 139 18.60 -6.15 -5.13
C ARG A 139 20.12 -6.02 -4.96
N GLU A 140 20.66 -4.82 -5.00
CA GLU A 140 22.07 -4.55 -4.75
C GLU A 140 22.44 -4.66 -3.26
N GLU A 141 21.44 -4.62 -2.38
CA GLU A 141 21.61 -4.77 -0.94
C GLU A 141 21.61 -6.24 -0.51
N LYS A 142 22.32 -6.52 0.59
CA LYS A 142 22.26 -7.84 1.20
C LYS A 142 20.84 -8.15 1.67
N TRP A 143 20.29 -9.29 1.25
CA TRP A 143 18.98 -9.73 1.68
C TRP A 143 18.96 -9.97 3.21
N SER A 144 18.08 -9.26 3.90
CA SER A 144 17.70 -9.53 5.28
C SER A 144 16.19 -9.74 5.30
N GLY A 145 15.71 -10.92 5.67
CA GLY A 145 14.28 -11.21 5.71
C GLY A 145 13.51 -10.11 6.45
N ALA A 146 12.50 -9.55 5.78
CA ALA A 146 11.62 -8.54 6.37
C ALA A 146 10.23 -8.67 5.76
N GLY A 147 9.20 -8.21 6.48
CA GLY A 147 7.83 -8.22 6.03
C GLY A 147 6.86 -8.67 7.14
N ASN A 148 5.58 -8.62 6.83
CA ASN A 148 4.51 -9.07 7.71
C ASN A 148 4.08 -10.49 7.33
N TYR A 149 4.21 -11.46 8.24
CA TYR A 149 3.88 -12.88 8.00
C TYR A 149 2.46 -13.12 7.43
N SER A 150 1.50 -12.25 7.73
CA SER A 150 0.12 -12.41 7.26
C SER A 150 -0.06 -12.04 5.78
N TYR A 151 0.82 -11.20 5.22
CA TYR A 151 0.71 -10.68 3.87
C TYR A 151 1.90 -11.06 2.97
N SER A 152 3.09 -11.21 3.54
CA SER A 152 4.31 -11.43 2.78
C SER A 152 4.39 -12.83 2.16
N ALA A 153 5.05 -12.92 1.02
CA ALA A 153 5.26 -14.16 0.31
C ALA A 153 6.18 -15.13 1.10
N PRO A 154 5.95 -16.45 1.00
CA PRO A 154 6.71 -17.44 1.76
C PRO A 154 8.23 -17.37 1.57
N GLU A 155 8.68 -17.05 0.36
CA GLU A 155 10.10 -16.90 0.02
C GLU A 155 10.79 -15.75 0.75
N GLN A 156 10.06 -14.76 1.25
CA GLN A 156 10.66 -13.66 2.05
C GLN A 156 11.25 -14.16 3.38
N PHE A 157 10.82 -15.32 3.84
CA PHE A 157 11.22 -15.90 5.13
C PHE A 157 12.03 -17.19 4.99
N ARG A 158 12.22 -17.69 3.76
CA ARG A 158 13.00 -18.90 3.52
C ARG A 158 14.47 -18.60 3.36
N GLN A 159 15.30 -19.32 4.10
CA GLN A 159 16.75 -19.15 4.01
C GLN A 159 17.25 -19.51 2.60
N GLY A 160 18.05 -18.64 2.01
CA GLY A 160 18.65 -18.84 0.70
C GLY A 160 17.74 -18.47 -0.50
N GLU A 161 16.48 -18.12 -0.26
CA GLU A 161 15.62 -17.59 -1.32
C GLU A 161 15.71 -16.05 -1.37
N ILE A 162 15.84 -15.51 -2.58
CA ILE A 162 15.83 -14.06 -2.84
C ILE A 162 14.48 -13.72 -3.47
N PRO A 163 13.67 -12.84 -2.87
CA PRO A 163 12.37 -12.46 -3.41
C PRO A 163 12.53 -11.66 -4.73
N GLY A 164 11.48 -11.68 -5.54
CA GLY A 164 11.34 -10.88 -6.75
C GLY A 164 10.03 -10.09 -6.74
N GLU A 165 9.69 -9.46 -7.86
CA GLU A 165 8.46 -8.65 -8.01
C GLU A 165 7.19 -9.45 -7.68
N GLU A 166 7.20 -10.75 -7.97
CA GLU A 166 6.12 -11.67 -7.65
C GLU A 166 5.87 -11.84 -6.14
N SER A 167 6.79 -11.41 -5.28
CA SER A 167 6.58 -11.38 -3.83
C SER A 167 5.65 -10.24 -3.42
N ASP A 168 5.78 -9.06 -4.03
CA ASP A 168 4.84 -7.96 -3.84
C ASP A 168 3.48 -8.27 -4.49
N VAL A 169 3.47 -9.02 -5.61
CA VAL A 169 2.22 -9.54 -6.22
C VAL A 169 1.48 -10.47 -5.27
N TYR A 170 2.20 -11.34 -4.55
CA TYR A 170 1.60 -12.18 -3.52
C TYR A 170 0.92 -11.34 -2.43
N ALA A 171 1.62 -10.34 -1.91
CA ALA A 171 1.09 -9.43 -0.90
C ALA A 171 -0.15 -8.67 -1.43
N MET A 172 -0.14 -8.25 -2.70
CA MET A 172 -1.28 -7.63 -3.35
C MET A 172 -2.48 -8.59 -3.46
N GLY A 173 -2.24 -9.87 -3.74
CA GLY A 173 -3.26 -10.92 -3.74
C GLY A 173 -3.89 -11.12 -2.37
N LYS A 174 -3.07 -11.15 -1.30
CA LYS A 174 -3.54 -11.21 0.09
C LYS A 174 -4.37 -9.99 0.48
N LEU A 175 -3.92 -8.80 0.08
CA LEU A 175 -4.65 -7.56 0.34
C LEU A 175 -6.01 -7.56 -0.36
N LEU A 176 -6.07 -8.03 -1.62
CA LEU A 176 -7.32 -8.17 -2.36
C LEU A 176 -8.29 -9.16 -1.69
N GLU A 177 -7.77 -10.27 -1.16
CA GLU A 177 -8.55 -11.26 -0.40
C GLU A 177 -9.20 -10.61 0.84
N VAL A 178 -8.42 -9.86 1.61
CA VAL A 178 -8.90 -9.17 2.82
C VAL A 178 -9.94 -8.09 2.47
N MET A 179 -9.72 -7.30 1.42
CA MET A 179 -10.69 -6.29 0.96
C MET A 179 -12.03 -6.91 0.56
N LEU A 180 -12.01 -8.09 -0.07
CA LEU A 180 -13.22 -8.80 -0.46
C LEU A 180 -13.91 -9.48 0.72
N GLY A 181 -13.17 -9.79 1.79
CA GLY A 181 -13.67 -10.43 3.00
C GLY A 181 -14.44 -11.74 2.73
N GLU A 182 -15.03 -12.29 3.76
CA GLU A 182 -15.95 -13.43 3.63
C GLU A 182 -17.34 -12.98 3.16
N LYS A 183 -18.00 -13.82 2.39
CA LYS A 183 -19.37 -13.61 1.95
C LYS A 183 -20.18 -14.88 2.02
N ASN A 184 -21.25 -14.83 2.77
CA ASN A 184 -22.30 -15.84 2.75
C ASN A 184 -23.24 -15.58 1.55
N GLY A 185 -23.42 -16.57 0.70
CA GLY A 185 -24.34 -16.50 -0.45
C GLY A 185 -23.66 -16.34 -1.81
N LYS A 186 -24.47 -16.05 -2.83
CA LYS A 186 -24.01 -16.02 -4.23
C LYS A 186 -23.08 -14.83 -4.50
N ARG A 187 -21.94 -15.10 -5.13
CA ARG A 187 -20.98 -14.09 -5.62
C ARG A 187 -21.34 -13.70 -7.05
N ASN A 188 -21.28 -12.41 -7.35
CA ASN A 188 -21.43 -11.93 -8.73
C ASN A 188 -20.18 -12.26 -9.57
N ARG A 189 -20.27 -12.04 -10.90
CA ARG A 189 -19.20 -12.36 -11.85
C ARG A 189 -17.89 -11.60 -11.53
N GLN A 190 -17.99 -10.32 -11.13
CA GLN A 190 -16.84 -9.50 -10.80
C GLN A 190 -16.12 -10.01 -9.55
N GLU A 191 -16.86 -10.34 -8.48
CA GLU A 191 -16.26 -10.89 -7.26
C GLU A 191 -15.56 -12.24 -7.52
N LYS A 192 -16.18 -13.13 -8.32
CA LYS A 192 -15.55 -14.41 -8.69
C LYS A 192 -14.24 -14.20 -9.43
N TRP A 193 -14.18 -13.22 -10.31
CA TRP A 193 -12.98 -12.90 -11.07
C TRP A 193 -11.87 -12.32 -10.17
N LEU A 194 -12.19 -11.36 -9.30
CA LEU A 194 -11.22 -10.79 -8.37
C LEU A 194 -10.65 -11.85 -7.41
N ARG A 195 -11.49 -12.78 -6.93
CA ARG A 195 -11.01 -13.90 -6.11
C ARG A 195 -10.11 -14.85 -6.91
N ARG A 196 -10.36 -15.02 -8.20
CA ARG A 196 -9.47 -15.80 -9.06
C ARG A 196 -8.12 -15.09 -9.25
N ILE A 197 -8.11 -13.76 -9.41
CA ILE A 197 -6.87 -12.97 -9.44
C ILE A 197 -6.11 -13.11 -8.11
N SER A 198 -6.79 -12.94 -6.97
CA SER A 198 -6.20 -13.15 -5.65
C SER A 198 -5.58 -14.55 -5.52
N TRP A 199 -6.30 -15.60 -5.91
CA TRP A 199 -5.80 -16.98 -5.87
C TRP A 199 -4.56 -17.18 -6.76
N MET A 200 -4.56 -16.65 -7.99
CA MET A 200 -3.38 -16.71 -8.87
C MET A 200 -2.20 -15.92 -8.31
N ALA A 201 -2.46 -14.77 -7.69
CA ALA A 201 -1.41 -13.94 -7.07
C ALA A 201 -0.80 -14.59 -5.82
N THR A 202 -1.60 -15.33 -5.05
CA THR A 202 -1.17 -15.98 -3.79
C THR A 202 -0.71 -17.43 -3.95
N HIS A 203 -0.40 -17.86 -5.18
CA HIS A 203 0.11 -19.20 -5.40
C HIS A 203 1.45 -19.41 -4.67
N THR A 204 1.60 -20.50 -3.95
CA THR A 204 2.81 -20.78 -3.16
C THR A 204 4.05 -21.01 -4.02
N GLU A 205 3.88 -21.64 -5.20
CA GLU A 205 4.94 -21.79 -6.20
C GLU A 205 5.07 -20.49 -7.03
N ARG A 206 6.23 -19.85 -6.95
CA ARG A 206 6.51 -18.55 -7.61
C ARG A 206 6.24 -18.59 -9.11
N GLN A 207 6.62 -19.67 -9.80
CA GLN A 207 6.48 -19.83 -11.25
C GLN A 207 5.02 -19.89 -11.72
N ARG A 208 4.09 -20.23 -10.83
CA ARG A 208 2.64 -20.27 -11.10
C ARG A 208 1.91 -19.01 -10.69
N ARG A 209 2.61 -18.09 -10.08
CA ARG A 209 2.08 -16.80 -9.64
C ARG A 209 1.99 -15.83 -10.79
N ILE A 210 1.14 -14.82 -10.69
CA ILE A 210 1.18 -13.65 -11.58
C ILE A 210 2.59 -13.04 -11.46
N PRO A 211 3.31 -12.82 -12.59
CA PRO A 211 4.75 -12.53 -12.53
C PRO A 211 5.08 -11.11 -12.04
N ASP A 212 4.23 -10.13 -12.36
CA ASP A 212 4.49 -8.71 -12.13
C ASP A 212 3.21 -7.89 -11.92
N MET A 213 3.34 -6.66 -11.41
CA MET A 213 2.22 -5.75 -11.17
C MET A 213 1.53 -5.28 -12.46
N LYS A 214 2.25 -5.17 -13.56
CA LYS A 214 1.69 -4.81 -14.87
C LYS A 214 0.68 -5.87 -15.35
N THR A 215 1.03 -7.14 -15.19
CA THR A 215 0.13 -8.27 -15.50
C THR A 215 -1.05 -8.31 -14.53
N PHE A 216 -0.81 -8.07 -13.23
CA PHE A 216 -1.87 -7.97 -12.24
C PHE A 216 -2.89 -6.88 -12.59
N ARG A 217 -2.44 -5.66 -12.92
CA ARG A 217 -3.30 -4.54 -13.35
C ARG A 217 -4.07 -4.86 -14.64
N ARG A 218 -3.41 -5.53 -15.61
CA ARG A 218 -4.08 -5.98 -16.84
C ARG A 218 -5.23 -6.95 -16.54
N LEU A 219 -5.04 -7.88 -15.60
CA LEU A 219 -6.11 -8.81 -15.19
C LEU A 219 -7.27 -8.09 -14.49
N LEU A 220 -7.00 -7.07 -13.67
CA LEU A 220 -8.05 -6.21 -13.11
C LEU A 220 -8.84 -5.48 -14.21
N SER A 221 -8.18 -4.99 -15.26
CA SER A 221 -8.80 -4.23 -16.35
C SER A 221 -9.69 -5.07 -17.28
N VAL A 222 -9.46 -6.38 -17.41
CA VAL A 222 -10.26 -7.28 -18.27
C VAL A 222 -11.74 -7.22 -17.94
N MET A 223 -12.12 -7.07 -16.68
CA MET A 223 -13.51 -6.95 -16.27
C MET A 223 -14.13 -5.59 -16.63
N ASN A 224 -13.32 -4.54 -16.72
CA ASN A 224 -13.80 -3.22 -17.14
C ASN A 224 -14.10 -3.18 -18.65
N ALA A 225 -13.45 -4.03 -19.45
CA ALA A 225 -13.65 -4.13 -20.91
C ALA A 225 -14.81 -5.04 -21.32
N SER A 226 -15.10 -6.09 -20.54
CA SER A 226 -16.10 -7.13 -20.91
C SER A 226 -17.50 -6.94 -20.32
N GLY A 227 -17.66 -6.09 -19.35
CA GLY A 227 -18.95 -5.66 -18.83
C GLY A 227 -19.00 -4.15 -18.89
N ARG A 228 -20.03 -3.58 -19.53
CA ARG A 228 -20.34 -2.14 -19.54
C ARG A 228 -20.38 -1.52 -18.13
N VAL A 229 -19.34 -1.69 -17.37
CA VAL A 229 -18.93 -0.69 -16.39
C VAL A 229 -18.15 0.29 -17.24
N ARG A 230 -18.89 1.23 -17.92
CA ARG A 230 -18.35 2.54 -18.21
C ARG A 230 -17.42 2.86 -17.02
N ARG A 231 -16.30 3.49 -17.27
CA ARG A 231 -15.64 4.37 -16.30
C ARG A 231 -16.75 5.23 -15.63
N GLN A 232 -17.51 4.65 -14.76
CA GLN A 232 -17.97 5.29 -13.59
C GLN A 232 -16.67 5.38 -12.79
N VAL A 233 -15.81 6.32 -13.24
CA VAL A 233 -14.98 7.08 -12.34
C VAL A 233 -15.93 7.27 -11.17
N LEU A 234 -15.69 6.56 -10.06
CA LEU A 234 -16.28 6.92 -8.80
C LEU A 234 -15.96 8.40 -8.73
N ARG A 235 -16.94 9.26 -9.00
CA ARG A 235 -16.70 10.70 -8.98
C ARG A 235 -16.12 10.94 -7.61
N GLU A 236 -15.18 11.86 -7.50
CA GLU A 236 -14.68 12.30 -6.20
C GLU A 236 -15.84 12.48 -5.21
N SER A 237 -17.04 12.87 -5.70
CA SER A 237 -18.30 12.89 -4.99
C SER A 237 -18.75 11.56 -4.38
N ASP A 238 -18.54 10.42 -5.02
CA ASP A 238 -19.03 9.13 -4.48
C ASP A 238 -18.15 8.64 -3.34
N PHE A 239 -16.84 8.95 -3.41
CA PHE A 239 -15.91 8.71 -2.31
C PHE A 239 -16.07 9.72 -1.17
N TYR A 240 -16.31 10.98 -1.48
CA TYR A 240 -16.63 12.01 -0.50
C TYR A 240 -17.94 11.70 0.24
N TYR A 241 -18.94 11.18 -0.47
CA TYR A 241 -20.19 10.71 0.11
C TYR A 241 -19.98 9.48 1.01
N ILE A 242 -19.10 8.58 0.60
CA ILE A 242 -18.69 7.41 1.37
C ILE A 242 -17.94 7.84 2.64
N LEU A 243 -16.99 8.78 2.57
CA LEU A 243 -16.28 9.30 3.73
C LEU A 243 -17.19 10.12 4.64
N LYS A 244 -18.09 10.96 4.07
CA LYS A 244 -19.08 11.74 4.85
C LYS A 244 -20.10 10.90 5.62
N LEU A 245 -20.49 9.74 5.09
CA LEU A 245 -21.38 8.81 5.79
C LEU A 245 -20.69 8.05 6.94
N TYR A 246 -19.34 8.07 7.00
CA TYR A 246 -18.55 7.24 7.90
C TYR A 246 -17.48 7.99 8.71
N CYS A 247 -17.30 9.29 8.49
CA CYS A 247 -16.60 10.22 9.38
C CYS A 247 -17.66 11.19 9.94
N PRO A 248 -18.07 11.06 11.22
CA PRO A 248 -18.92 12.05 11.88
C PRO A 248 -18.19 13.39 12.05
#